data_68b6d67e916f3e1ad0eda941e92c2256
#
_entry.id   68b6d67e916f3e1ad0eda941e92c2256
#
_cell.length_a   1.000
_cell.length_b   1.000
_cell.length_c   1.000
_cell.angle_alpha   90.00
_cell.angle_beta   90.00
_cell.angle_gamma   90.00
#
_symmetry.space_group_name_H-M   'P 1'
#
loop_
_entity.id
_entity.type
_entity.pdbx_description
1 polymer ?
#
loop_
_entity_poly.entity_id
_entity_poly.type
_entity_poly.pdbx_seq_one_letter_code
_entity_poly.pdbx_strand_id
1 'polypeptide(L)'
;MRDKDVLTAAYLKNNSRFADLLNGWLFGGRPVVRPEDIQELDSAEIRIRRDRTTGGVRTGKRYRDVIRRVALGMRFAVICVEEQSEVDYTMPFRVIGYDLDRYEQQLRIRRQEHRERKDLKAEEYLSGISREDRFLPVVTLVLYFGKHWDGPRNLKDLLDLEGMLPEVRELLADYPVHVIEVGNYPYAEAFRTDLKLVFGFVQNADDKEKLRAFARAEEEALSELAEDAYDLISVMTGTEELDRIKKEKQERKGKVNMCKAIDDMLADAREEGRKETMNGLQEMIADAREEGRKETMNGLQEM
;
A
#
# COMPACT_ATOMS: atom_id res chain seq x y z
N MET A 1 -1.98 17.02 2.20
CA MET A 1 -2.21 15.56 2.27
C MET A 1 -0.86 14.92 1.98
N ARG A 2 -0.30 14.17 2.92
CA ARG A 2 0.94 13.40 2.63
C ARG A 2 0.56 12.32 1.64
N ASP A 3 1.41 12.12 0.64
CA ASP A 3 1.18 11.12 -0.40
C ASP A 3 1.38 9.73 0.22
N LYS A 4 0.36 8.88 0.19
CA LYS A 4 0.38 7.52 0.76
C LYS A 4 1.53 6.71 0.17
N ASP A 5 1.72 6.81 -1.14
CA ASP A 5 2.77 6.11 -1.88
C ASP A 5 4.17 6.50 -1.35
N VAL A 6 4.37 7.79 -1.05
CA VAL A 6 5.66 8.30 -0.53
C VAL A 6 5.95 7.76 0.87
N LEU A 7 4.93 7.68 1.73
CA LEU A 7 5.10 7.16 3.09
C LEU A 7 5.33 5.66 3.10
N THR A 8 4.57 4.91 2.30
CA THR A 8 4.78 3.46 2.16
C THR A 8 6.18 3.17 1.61
N ALA A 9 6.60 3.91 0.58
CA ALA A 9 7.94 3.76 0.03
C ALA A 9 9.03 4.09 1.06
N ALA A 10 8.87 5.17 1.82
CA ALA A 10 9.81 5.55 2.88
C ALA A 10 9.88 4.49 3.99
N TYR A 11 8.74 3.97 4.42
CA TYR A 11 8.63 2.94 5.44
C TYR A 11 9.29 1.61 5.01
N LEU A 12 9.03 1.17 3.77
CA LEU A 12 9.60 -0.06 3.21
C LEU A 12 11.04 0.10 2.69
N LYS A 13 11.64 1.30 2.77
CA LYS A 13 13.10 1.46 2.56
C LYS A 13 13.92 0.71 3.60
N ASN A 14 13.39 0.47 4.77
CA ASN A 14 14.03 -0.34 5.79
C ASN A 14 14.08 -1.80 5.34
N ASN A 15 15.29 -2.33 5.11
CA ASN A 15 15.49 -3.69 4.63
C ASN A 15 14.95 -4.77 5.60
N SER A 16 14.92 -4.49 6.92
CA SER A 16 14.36 -5.44 7.89
C SER A 16 12.85 -5.60 7.69
N ARG A 17 12.13 -4.48 7.48
CA ARG A 17 10.69 -4.50 7.19
C ARG A 17 10.39 -5.13 5.83
N PHE A 18 11.21 -4.82 4.82
CA PHE A 18 11.05 -5.40 3.49
C PHE A 18 11.30 -6.91 3.51
N ALA A 19 12.34 -7.38 4.21
CA ALA A 19 12.59 -8.81 4.42
C ALA A 19 11.44 -9.49 5.15
N ASP A 20 10.92 -8.85 6.20
CA ASP A 20 9.81 -9.37 6.98
C ASP A 20 8.51 -9.48 6.16
N LEU A 21 8.21 -8.48 5.34
CA LEU A 21 7.09 -8.53 4.38
C LEU A 21 7.21 -9.74 3.46
N LEU A 22 8.39 -9.97 2.87
CA LEU A 22 8.61 -11.11 1.98
C LEU A 22 8.55 -12.44 2.74
N ASN A 23 9.10 -12.49 3.95
CA ASN A 23 9.05 -13.69 4.78
C ASN A 23 7.62 -14.04 5.18
N GLY A 24 6.81 -13.06 5.54
CA GLY A 24 5.39 -13.26 5.80
C GLY A 24 4.65 -13.77 4.57
N TRP A 25 4.82 -13.08 3.45
CA TRP A 25 4.08 -13.38 2.22
C TRP A 25 4.47 -14.71 1.57
N LEU A 26 5.78 -14.94 1.34
CA LEU A 26 6.26 -16.12 0.58
C LEU A 26 6.51 -17.34 1.47
N PHE A 27 6.87 -17.11 2.73
CA PHE A 27 7.43 -18.16 3.58
C PHE A 27 6.65 -18.40 4.86
N GLY A 28 5.47 -17.78 5.02
CA GLY A 28 4.61 -17.94 6.21
C GLY A 28 5.31 -17.52 7.51
N GLY A 29 6.11 -16.45 7.47
CA GLY A 29 6.85 -15.92 8.61
C GLY A 29 8.18 -16.62 8.90
N ARG A 30 8.58 -17.62 8.11
CA ARG A 30 9.91 -18.22 8.23
C ARG A 30 10.99 -17.23 7.76
N PRO A 31 12.08 -17.02 8.53
CA PRO A 31 13.12 -16.03 8.19
C PRO A 31 14.06 -16.54 7.10
N VAL A 32 13.58 -16.61 5.87
CA VAL A 32 14.34 -17.06 4.70
C VAL A 32 15.12 -15.92 4.06
N VAL A 33 14.49 -14.74 3.96
CA VAL A 33 15.12 -13.51 3.46
C VAL A 33 15.66 -12.73 4.64
N ARG A 34 16.94 -12.34 4.60
CA ARG A 34 17.58 -11.51 5.62
C ARG A 34 17.76 -10.07 5.10
N PRO A 35 17.81 -9.06 5.97
CA PRO A 35 18.01 -7.67 5.56
C PRO A 35 19.27 -7.43 4.70
N GLU A 36 20.35 -8.16 4.99
CA GLU A 36 21.60 -8.11 4.23
C GLU A 36 21.51 -8.74 2.83
N ASP A 37 20.50 -9.54 2.57
CA ASP A 37 20.25 -10.16 1.26
C ASP A 37 19.56 -9.17 0.29
N ILE A 38 19.24 -7.95 0.74
CA ILE A 38 18.45 -6.97 0.02
C ILE A 38 19.32 -5.80 -0.42
N GLN A 39 19.28 -5.49 -1.72
CA GLN A 39 19.96 -4.34 -2.32
C GLN A 39 18.93 -3.37 -2.89
N GLU A 40 19.09 -2.08 -2.60
CA GLU A 40 18.26 -1.03 -3.18
C GLU A 40 18.54 -0.89 -4.68
N LEU A 41 17.47 -0.79 -5.47
CA LEU A 41 17.55 -0.41 -6.88
C LEU A 41 16.84 0.95 -7.05
N ASP A 42 17.29 1.72 -8.04
CA ASP A 42 16.68 3.01 -8.34
C ASP A 42 15.22 2.81 -8.78
N SER A 43 14.30 3.49 -8.10
CA SER A 43 12.87 3.49 -8.40
C SER A 43 12.47 4.54 -9.42
N ALA A 44 13.34 5.52 -9.73
CA ALA A 44 13.05 6.59 -10.66
C ALA A 44 13.18 6.10 -12.11
N GLU A 45 12.07 5.98 -12.81
CA GLU A 45 12.02 5.72 -14.24
C GLU A 45 11.57 6.94 -15.01
N ILE A 46 12.43 7.41 -15.91
CA ILE A 46 12.06 8.43 -16.88
C ILE A 46 11.62 7.74 -18.17
N ARG A 47 10.32 7.69 -18.43
CA ARG A 47 9.81 7.27 -19.74
C ARG A 47 9.80 8.46 -20.70
N ILE A 48 10.60 8.36 -21.75
CA ILE A 48 10.52 9.26 -22.89
C ILE A 48 9.64 8.56 -23.94
N ARG A 49 8.36 8.92 -24.03
CA ARG A 49 7.51 8.52 -25.15
C ARG A 49 7.49 9.62 -26.20
N ARG A 50 7.96 9.32 -27.41
CA ARG A 50 7.69 10.15 -28.58
C ARG A 50 6.25 9.87 -29.04
N ASP A 51 5.42 10.87 -28.97
CA ASP A 51 4.11 10.82 -29.61
C ASP A 51 4.31 10.75 -31.14
N ARG A 52 3.92 9.64 -31.73
CA ARG A 52 4.08 9.40 -33.18
C ARG A 52 3.21 10.33 -34.03
N THR A 53 2.16 10.92 -33.45
CA THR A 53 1.19 11.76 -34.16
C THR A 53 1.57 13.24 -34.10
N THR A 54 2.13 13.69 -32.96
CA THR A 54 2.42 15.11 -32.75
C THR A 54 3.91 15.43 -32.75
N GLY A 55 4.79 14.43 -32.80
CA GLY A 55 6.25 14.59 -32.67
C GLY A 55 6.70 15.07 -31.27
N GLY A 56 5.74 15.29 -30.37
CA GLY A 56 5.99 15.76 -29.00
C GLY A 56 6.63 14.69 -28.13
N VAL A 57 7.58 15.10 -27.30
CA VAL A 57 8.19 14.24 -26.29
C VAL A 57 7.36 14.35 -24.99
N ARG A 58 6.64 13.31 -24.62
CA ARG A 58 6.02 13.21 -23.30
C ARG A 58 6.99 12.50 -22.36
N THR A 59 7.51 13.23 -21.40
CA THR A 59 8.25 12.65 -20.28
C THR A 59 7.26 12.32 -19.17
N GLY A 60 7.01 11.03 -18.95
CA GLY A 60 6.25 10.55 -17.79
C GLY A 60 7.23 9.97 -16.78
N LYS A 61 7.34 10.55 -15.59
CA LYS A 61 7.94 9.85 -14.44
C LYS A 61 6.87 8.93 -13.86
N ARG A 62 7.07 7.64 -13.96
CA ARG A 62 6.37 6.67 -13.10
C ARG A 62 7.28 6.37 -11.92
N TYR A 63 6.84 6.70 -10.74
CA TYR A 63 7.48 6.24 -9.51
C TYR A 63 6.85 4.89 -9.17
N ARG A 64 7.68 3.90 -8.92
CA ARG A 64 7.30 2.70 -8.19
C ARG A 64 7.62 2.97 -6.74
N ASP A 65 6.78 2.44 -5.85
CA ASP A 65 6.93 2.71 -4.45
C ASP A 65 8.24 2.16 -3.91
N VAL A 66 8.53 0.89 -4.15
CA VAL A 66 9.81 0.28 -3.71
C VAL A 66 10.29 -0.78 -4.69
N ILE A 67 11.58 -0.75 -5.03
CA ILE A 67 12.24 -1.76 -5.86
C ILE A 67 13.48 -2.28 -5.17
N ARG A 68 13.59 -3.60 -5.04
CA ARG A 68 14.71 -4.25 -4.40
C ARG A 68 15.21 -5.43 -5.23
N ARG A 69 16.53 -5.63 -5.25
CA ARG A 69 17.15 -6.87 -5.65
C ARG A 69 17.32 -7.74 -4.42
N VAL A 70 16.74 -8.92 -4.43
CA VAL A 70 16.67 -9.82 -3.28
C VAL A 70 17.37 -11.13 -3.61
N ALA A 71 18.27 -11.57 -2.74
CA ALA A 71 18.84 -12.90 -2.81
C ALA A 71 17.84 -13.93 -2.28
N LEU A 72 17.45 -14.86 -3.15
CA LEU A 72 16.56 -15.97 -2.83
C LEU A 72 17.35 -17.27 -2.98
N GLY A 73 18.04 -17.69 -1.92
CA GLY A 73 19.01 -18.78 -1.97
C GLY A 73 20.21 -18.41 -2.83
N MET A 74 20.53 -19.22 -3.84
CA MET A 74 21.70 -19.01 -4.71
C MET A 74 21.44 -18.07 -5.90
N ARG A 75 20.25 -17.48 -6.03
CA ARG A 75 19.85 -16.61 -7.15
C ARG A 75 19.19 -15.34 -6.66
N PHE A 76 19.20 -14.31 -7.51
CA PHE A 76 18.56 -13.03 -7.23
C PHE A 76 17.24 -12.90 -8.00
N ALA A 77 16.31 -12.14 -7.42
CA ALA A 77 15.13 -11.64 -8.10
C ALA A 77 15.00 -10.13 -7.87
N VAL A 78 14.29 -9.45 -8.76
CA VAL A 78 13.87 -8.07 -8.56
C VAL A 78 12.45 -8.09 -8.01
N ILE A 79 12.26 -7.58 -6.81
CA ILE A 79 10.95 -7.47 -6.17
C ILE A 79 10.54 -6.02 -6.17
N CYS A 80 9.35 -5.75 -6.70
CA CYS A 80 8.72 -4.45 -6.71
C CYS A 80 7.52 -4.48 -5.77
N VAL A 81 7.29 -3.40 -5.02
CA VAL A 81 6.07 -3.24 -4.23
C VAL A 81 5.35 -2.00 -4.75
N GLU A 82 4.08 -2.15 -5.03
CA GLU A 82 3.15 -1.10 -5.50
C GLU A 82 2.09 -0.91 -4.42
N GLU A 83 1.93 0.30 -3.90
CA GLU A 83 0.89 0.63 -2.94
C GLU A 83 -0.43 0.92 -3.65
N GLN A 84 -1.54 0.46 -3.09
CA GLN A 84 -2.88 0.77 -3.55
C GLN A 84 -3.81 0.98 -2.37
N SER A 85 -4.48 2.14 -2.32
CA SER A 85 -5.55 2.42 -1.36
C SER A 85 -6.93 2.07 -1.91
N GLU A 86 -7.08 2.15 -3.22
CA GLU A 86 -8.31 1.85 -3.94
C GLU A 86 -8.07 0.71 -4.93
N VAL A 87 -9.13 -0.01 -5.30
CA VAL A 87 -9.03 -1.09 -6.29
C VAL A 87 -8.82 -0.49 -7.68
N ASP A 88 -7.71 -0.83 -8.31
CA ASP A 88 -7.45 -0.47 -9.71
C ASP A 88 -7.72 -1.66 -10.62
N TYR A 89 -8.84 -1.62 -11.34
CA TYR A 89 -9.24 -2.68 -12.26
C TYR A 89 -8.28 -2.85 -13.46
N THR A 90 -7.36 -1.90 -13.68
CA THR A 90 -6.32 -2.02 -14.72
C THR A 90 -5.02 -2.63 -14.19
N MET A 91 -4.99 -3.11 -12.96
CA MET A 91 -3.77 -3.58 -12.29
C MET A 91 -2.97 -4.62 -13.09
N PRO A 92 -3.58 -5.62 -13.76
CA PRO A 92 -2.82 -6.55 -14.60
C PRO A 92 -2.01 -5.85 -15.68
N PHE A 93 -2.57 -4.85 -16.37
CA PHE A 93 -1.83 -4.07 -17.38
C PHE A 93 -0.73 -3.20 -16.75
N ARG A 94 -0.96 -2.67 -15.55
CA ARG A 94 0.06 -1.89 -14.82
C ARG A 94 1.24 -2.78 -14.43
N VAL A 95 0.98 -3.93 -13.84
CA VAL A 95 2.02 -4.88 -13.41
C VAL A 95 2.84 -5.37 -14.60
N ILE A 96 2.20 -5.79 -15.71
CA ILE A 96 2.91 -6.15 -16.95
C ILE A 96 3.82 -5.00 -17.42
N GLY A 97 3.27 -3.77 -17.44
CA GLY A 97 4.03 -2.60 -17.84
C GLY A 97 5.24 -2.33 -16.96
N TYR A 98 5.10 -2.52 -15.65
CA TYR A 98 6.18 -2.35 -14.69
C TYR A 98 7.27 -3.41 -14.85
N ASP A 99 6.88 -4.68 -14.96
CA ASP A 99 7.83 -5.77 -15.09
C ASP A 99 8.56 -5.70 -16.42
N LEU A 100 7.86 -5.35 -17.51
CA LEU A 100 8.46 -5.12 -18.81
C LEU A 100 9.52 -4.00 -18.76
N ASP A 101 9.23 -2.89 -18.09
CA ASP A 101 10.20 -1.80 -17.94
C ASP A 101 11.48 -2.26 -17.25
N ARG A 102 11.38 -3.16 -16.27
CA ARG A 102 12.54 -3.75 -15.59
C ARG A 102 13.33 -4.69 -16.50
N TYR A 103 12.66 -5.52 -17.27
CA TYR A 103 13.32 -6.35 -18.25
C TYR A 103 14.00 -5.51 -19.34
N GLU A 104 13.36 -4.45 -19.84
CA GLU A 104 13.98 -3.53 -20.78
C GLU A 104 15.21 -2.81 -20.21
N GLN A 105 15.20 -2.45 -18.93
CA GLN A 105 16.36 -1.86 -18.26
C GLN A 105 17.52 -2.85 -18.19
N GLN A 106 17.27 -4.09 -17.76
CA GLN A 106 18.28 -5.15 -17.73
C GLN A 106 18.84 -5.40 -19.14
N LEU A 107 17.96 -5.42 -20.15
CA LEU A 107 18.35 -5.61 -21.55
C LEU A 107 19.24 -4.46 -22.05
N ARG A 108 18.91 -3.20 -21.71
CA ARG A 108 19.75 -2.03 -22.08
C ARG A 108 21.13 -2.11 -21.46
N ILE A 109 21.22 -2.45 -20.18
CA ILE A 109 22.49 -2.62 -19.46
C ILE A 109 23.33 -3.72 -20.14
N ARG A 110 22.75 -4.88 -20.40
CA ARG A 110 23.44 -6.01 -21.00
C ARG A 110 23.96 -5.68 -22.41
N ARG A 111 23.14 -5.00 -23.22
CA ARG A 111 23.54 -4.52 -24.56
C ARG A 111 24.69 -3.51 -24.51
N GLN A 112 24.73 -2.68 -23.48
CA GLN A 112 25.83 -1.73 -23.30
C GLN A 112 27.11 -2.45 -22.90
N GLU A 113 27.05 -3.38 -21.94
CA GLU A 113 28.19 -4.19 -21.53
C GLU A 113 28.82 -4.93 -22.71
N HIS A 114 28.02 -5.57 -23.56
CA HIS A 114 28.52 -6.26 -24.75
C HIS A 114 29.14 -5.31 -25.79
N ARG A 115 28.56 -4.09 -25.96
CA ARG A 115 29.14 -3.07 -26.84
C ARG A 115 30.53 -2.62 -26.38
N GLU A 116 30.70 -2.47 -25.07
CA GLU A 116 31.98 -2.09 -24.45
C GLU A 116 33.01 -3.21 -24.55
N ARG A 117 32.60 -4.46 -24.30
CA ARG A 117 33.46 -5.64 -24.36
C ARG A 117 33.76 -6.12 -25.77
N LYS A 118 32.89 -5.81 -26.74
CA LYS A 118 32.96 -6.30 -28.15
C LYS A 118 33.05 -7.82 -28.25
N ASP A 119 32.28 -8.51 -27.41
CA ASP A 119 32.40 -9.98 -27.21
C ASP A 119 31.26 -10.77 -27.86
N LEU A 120 30.34 -10.13 -28.59
CA LEU A 120 29.27 -10.81 -29.30
C LEU A 120 29.74 -11.49 -30.56
N LYS A 121 29.17 -12.65 -30.85
CA LYS A 121 29.35 -13.38 -32.13
C LYS A 121 28.44 -12.75 -33.21
N ALA A 122 28.74 -12.99 -34.48
CA ALA A 122 28.02 -12.40 -35.60
C ALA A 122 26.50 -12.57 -35.53
N GLU A 123 26.01 -13.72 -35.09
CA GLU A 123 24.58 -14.04 -34.93
C GLU A 123 23.90 -13.27 -33.81
N GLU A 124 24.67 -12.82 -32.82
CA GLU A 124 24.20 -12.14 -31.62
C GLU A 124 24.11 -10.60 -31.82
N TYR A 125 24.79 -10.06 -32.84
CA TYR A 125 24.82 -8.62 -33.10
C TYR A 125 23.43 -8.01 -33.34
N LEU A 126 22.52 -8.74 -33.98
CA LEU A 126 21.17 -8.25 -34.27
C LEU A 126 20.36 -8.00 -32.98
N SER A 127 20.45 -8.92 -32.02
CA SER A 127 19.78 -8.81 -30.73
C SER A 127 20.55 -7.94 -29.74
N GLY A 128 21.87 -7.86 -29.88
CA GLY A 128 22.77 -7.15 -28.99
C GLY A 128 22.96 -7.83 -27.62
N ILE A 129 22.60 -9.12 -27.53
CA ILE A 129 22.79 -9.99 -26.36
C ILE A 129 23.36 -11.32 -26.80
N SER A 130 24.07 -11.99 -25.88
CA SER A 130 24.58 -13.33 -26.09
C SER A 130 23.51 -14.39 -25.79
N ARG A 131 23.64 -15.56 -26.42
CA ARG A 131 22.85 -16.77 -26.12
C ARG A 131 22.96 -17.20 -24.66
N GLU A 132 24.07 -16.91 -24.02
CA GLU A 132 24.35 -17.26 -22.63
C GLU A 132 23.72 -16.27 -21.62
N ASP A 133 23.28 -15.10 -22.09
CA ASP A 133 22.71 -14.11 -21.19
C ASP A 133 21.45 -14.60 -20.48
N ARG A 134 21.35 -14.24 -19.22
CA ARG A 134 20.17 -14.47 -18.39
C ARG A 134 19.82 -13.20 -17.64
N PHE A 135 18.53 -12.98 -17.48
CA PHE A 135 17.99 -11.83 -16.78
C PHE A 135 17.44 -12.25 -15.42
N LEU A 136 17.48 -11.32 -14.47
CA LEU A 136 16.87 -11.56 -13.16
C LEU A 136 15.35 -11.58 -13.33
N PRO A 137 14.65 -12.56 -12.75
CA PRO A 137 13.20 -12.56 -12.72
C PRO A 137 12.69 -11.32 -11.98
N VAL A 138 11.60 -10.75 -12.46
CA VAL A 138 10.92 -9.61 -11.86
C VAL A 138 9.58 -10.06 -11.32
N VAL A 139 9.25 -9.66 -10.10
CA VAL A 139 7.98 -9.93 -9.46
C VAL A 139 7.44 -8.63 -8.86
N THR A 140 6.22 -8.25 -9.21
CA THR A 140 5.54 -7.11 -8.61
C THR A 140 4.50 -7.60 -7.62
N LEU A 141 4.60 -7.10 -6.37
CA LEU A 141 3.66 -7.30 -5.29
C LEU A 141 2.81 -6.03 -5.13
N VAL A 142 1.51 -6.18 -5.10
CA VAL A 142 0.55 -5.11 -4.82
C VAL A 142 0.19 -5.16 -3.34
N LEU A 143 0.50 -4.11 -2.60
CA LEU A 143 0.15 -3.94 -1.20
C LEU A 143 -1.13 -3.10 -1.13
N TYR A 144 -2.26 -3.74 -0.96
CA TYR A 144 -3.57 -3.10 -0.93
C TYR A 144 -4.03 -2.85 0.50
N PHE A 145 -4.22 -1.58 0.87
CA PHE A 145 -4.59 -1.18 2.22
C PHE A 145 -6.10 -1.29 2.54
N GLY A 146 -6.91 -1.75 1.57
CA GLY A 146 -8.30 -2.10 1.81
C GLY A 146 -8.48 -3.49 2.43
N LYS A 147 -9.75 -3.84 2.71
CA LYS A 147 -10.12 -5.13 3.30
C LYS A 147 -10.33 -6.24 2.29
N HIS A 148 -10.83 -5.90 1.12
CA HIS A 148 -11.17 -6.87 0.09
C HIS A 148 -10.84 -6.34 -1.29
N TRP A 149 -10.01 -7.08 -1.99
CA TRP A 149 -9.67 -6.82 -3.38
C TRP A 149 -10.67 -7.54 -4.29
N ASP A 150 -11.57 -6.80 -4.93
CA ASP A 150 -12.52 -7.30 -5.90
C ASP A 150 -12.09 -7.07 -7.36
N GLY A 151 -10.88 -6.53 -7.56
CA GLY A 151 -10.29 -6.33 -8.87
C GLY A 151 -9.73 -7.60 -9.51
N PRO A 152 -9.35 -7.53 -10.78
CA PRO A 152 -8.77 -8.66 -11.50
C PRO A 152 -7.46 -9.12 -10.86
N ARG A 153 -7.26 -10.43 -10.77
CA ARG A 153 -6.05 -11.05 -10.24
C ARG A 153 -5.14 -11.63 -11.33
N ASN A 154 -5.66 -11.67 -12.56
CA ASN A 154 -4.93 -12.19 -13.72
C ASN A 154 -5.24 -11.34 -14.94
N LEU A 155 -4.35 -11.36 -15.93
CA LEU A 155 -4.61 -10.70 -17.21
C LEU A 155 -5.88 -11.24 -17.88
N LYS A 156 -6.08 -12.56 -17.82
CA LYS A 156 -7.24 -13.22 -18.44
C LYS A 156 -8.58 -12.76 -17.88
N ASP A 157 -8.62 -12.24 -16.65
CA ASP A 157 -9.84 -11.66 -16.04
C ASP A 157 -10.32 -10.39 -16.78
N LEU A 158 -9.46 -9.78 -17.59
CA LEU A 158 -9.73 -8.57 -18.37
C LEU A 158 -9.94 -8.83 -19.87
N LEU A 159 -9.76 -10.07 -20.33
CA LEU A 159 -9.88 -10.39 -21.75
C LEU A 159 -11.29 -10.85 -22.09
N ASP A 160 -11.79 -10.40 -23.24
CA ASP A 160 -13.01 -10.94 -23.84
C ASP A 160 -12.70 -12.33 -24.43
N LEU A 161 -13.09 -13.34 -23.67
CA LEU A 161 -12.88 -14.75 -24.04
C LEU A 161 -14.18 -15.48 -24.39
N GLU A 162 -15.30 -14.76 -24.42
CA GLU A 162 -16.60 -15.35 -24.77
C GLU A 162 -16.59 -15.85 -26.22
N GLY A 163 -17.07 -17.09 -26.42
CA GLY A 163 -17.09 -17.72 -27.76
C GLY A 163 -15.73 -18.11 -28.34
N MET A 164 -14.62 -17.83 -27.66
CA MET A 164 -13.29 -18.22 -28.13
C MET A 164 -13.06 -19.73 -28.00
N LEU A 165 -12.50 -20.34 -29.05
CA LEU A 165 -12.18 -21.78 -29.07
C LEU A 165 -11.15 -22.11 -27.96
N PRO A 166 -11.30 -23.27 -27.28
CA PRO A 166 -10.38 -23.69 -26.22
C PRO A 166 -8.91 -23.69 -26.65
N GLU A 167 -8.62 -24.17 -27.86
CA GLU A 167 -7.28 -24.24 -28.41
C GLU A 167 -6.63 -22.85 -28.54
N VAL A 168 -7.41 -21.84 -28.85
CA VAL A 168 -6.92 -20.43 -28.92
C VAL A 168 -6.72 -19.86 -27.52
N ARG A 169 -7.62 -20.20 -26.57
CA ARG A 169 -7.47 -19.76 -25.16
C ARG A 169 -6.19 -20.30 -24.52
N GLU A 170 -5.80 -21.52 -24.85
CA GLU A 170 -4.55 -22.13 -24.36
C GLU A 170 -3.30 -21.41 -24.85
N LEU A 171 -3.33 -20.74 -26.00
CA LEU A 171 -2.23 -19.95 -26.53
C LEU A 171 -2.04 -18.62 -25.83
N LEU A 172 -3.06 -18.15 -25.09
CA LEU A 172 -3.01 -16.85 -24.40
C LEU A 172 -2.16 -16.97 -23.14
N ALA A 173 -1.09 -16.18 -23.07
CA ALA A 173 -0.35 -16.02 -21.84
C ALA A 173 -1.24 -15.39 -20.76
N ASP A 174 -1.10 -15.86 -19.54
CA ASP A 174 -1.68 -15.21 -18.38
C ASP A 174 -0.61 -14.47 -17.58
N TYR A 175 -1.03 -13.46 -16.83
CA TYR A 175 -0.13 -12.68 -16.01
C TYR A 175 -0.77 -12.42 -14.64
N PRO A 176 -0.26 -13.07 -13.58
CA PRO A 176 -0.85 -12.95 -12.25
C PRO A 176 -0.53 -11.61 -11.59
N VAL A 177 -1.47 -11.11 -10.81
CA VAL A 177 -1.29 -9.97 -9.90
C VAL A 177 -1.20 -10.51 -8.48
N HIS A 178 -0.07 -10.31 -7.84
CA HIS A 178 0.14 -10.73 -6.46
C HIS A 178 -0.31 -9.64 -5.51
N VAL A 179 -1.47 -9.83 -4.86
CA VAL A 179 -2.07 -8.85 -3.96
C VAL A 179 -1.98 -9.33 -2.51
N ILE A 180 -1.45 -8.47 -1.64
CA ILE A 180 -1.61 -8.58 -0.18
C ILE A 180 -2.70 -7.60 0.24
N GLU A 181 -3.80 -8.10 0.76
CA GLU A 181 -4.88 -7.33 1.36
C GLU A 181 -4.52 -7.04 2.83
N VAL A 182 -3.96 -5.86 3.10
CA VAL A 182 -3.46 -5.48 4.44
C VAL A 182 -4.57 -5.57 5.48
N GLY A 183 -5.76 -5.05 5.16
CA GLY A 183 -6.92 -5.04 6.05
C GLY A 183 -7.51 -6.43 6.37
N ASN A 184 -7.07 -7.48 5.66
CA ASN A 184 -7.54 -8.85 5.86
C ASN A 184 -6.42 -9.89 5.72
N TYR A 185 -5.16 -9.50 5.94
CA TYR A 185 -4.03 -10.40 5.82
C TYR A 185 -4.00 -11.41 6.99
N PRO A 186 -4.14 -12.73 6.72
CA PRO A 186 -4.37 -13.71 7.80
C PRO A 186 -3.13 -14.03 8.63
N TYR A 187 -1.93 -13.65 8.15
CA TYR A 187 -0.65 -13.97 8.78
C TYR A 187 0.05 -12.74 9.37
N ALA A 188 -0.69 -11.67 9.70
CA ALA A 188 -0.09 -10.46 10.28
C ALA A 188 0.71 -10.74 11.56
N GLU A 189 0.27 -11.70 12.37
CA GLU A 189 0.96 -12.15 13.59
C GLU A 189 2.32 -12.84 13.31
N ALA A 190 2.59 -13.25 12.06
CA ALA A 190 3.86 -13.86 11.69
C ALA A 190 4.97 -12.84 11.45
N PHE A 191 4.65 -11.56 11.33
CA PHE A 191 5.63 -10.49 11.20
C PHE A 191 6.41 -10.30 12.49
N ARG A 192 7.69 -9.97 12.34
CA ARG A 192 8.67 -9.80 13.45
C ARG A 192 9.09 -8.36 13.66
N THR A 193 8.77 -7.49 12.72
CA THR A 193 9.00 -6.05 12.79
C THR A 193 7.71 -5.32 13.16
N ASP A 194 7.76 -4.00 13.18
CA ASP A 194 6.58 -3.15 13.37
C ASP A 194 5.56 -3.23 12.21
N LEU A 195 5.82 -4.02 11.15
CA LEU A 195 4.80 -4.44 10.18
C LEU A 195 3.60 -5.11 10.87
N LYS A 196 3.83 -5.92 11.92
CA LYS A 196 2.77 -6.49 12.74
C LYS A 196 1.82 -5.41 13.26
N LEU A 197 2.39 -4.32 13.77
CA LEU A 197 1.63 -3.21 14.34
C LEU A 197 0.89 -2.42 13.26
N VAL A 198 1.54 -2.14 12.12
CA VAL A 198 0.92 -1.45 10.98
C VAL A 198 -0.29 -2.25 10.45
N PHE A 199 -0.10 -3.55 10.16
CA PHE A 199 -1.17 -4.39 9.66
C PHE A 199 -2.29 -4.55 10.71
N GLY A 200 -1.93 -4.85 11.96
CA GLY A 200 -2.89 -5.00 13.04
C GLY A 200 -3.72 -3.74 13.28
N PHE A 201 -3.11 -2.55 13.19
CA PHE A 201 -3.83 -1.30 13.31
C PHE A 201 -4.83 -1.12 12.16
N VAL A 202 -4.39 -1.30 10.90
CA VAL A 202 -5.27 -1.18 9.71
C VAL A 202 -6.43 -2.18 9.78
N GLN A 203 -6.19 -3.40 10.23
CA GLN A 203 -7.22 -4.43 10.37
C GLN A 203 -8.31 -4.10 11.40
N ASN A 204 -7.96 -3.33 12.43
CA ASN A 204 -8.86 -3.02 13.54
C ASN A 204 -9.37 -1.57 13.52
N ALA A 205 -8.90 -0.72 12.60
CA ALA A 205 -9.18 0.73 12.59
C ALA A 205 -10.67 1.08 12.52
N ASP A 206 -11.50 0.28 11.86
CA ASP A 206 -12.93 0.54 11.70
C ASP A 206 -13.79 0.10 12.90
N ASP A 207 -13.21 -0.59 13.87
CA ASP A 207 -13.92 -1.10 15.05
C ASP A 207 -13.22 -0.63 16.34
N LYS A 208 -13.82 0.33 17.02
CA LYS A 208 -13.25 0.97 18.21
C LYS A 208 -12.92 -0.04 19.33
N GLU A 209 -13.72 -1.08 19.50
CA GLU A 209 -13.49 -2.08 20.56
C GLU A 209 -12.35 -3.03 20.18
N LYS A 210 -12.28 -3.43 18.91
CA LYS A 210 -11.17 -4.24 18.40
C LYS A 210 -9.86 -3.45 18.42
N LEU A 211 -9.90 -2.19 17.98
CA LEU A 211 -8.71 -1.32 18.01
C LEU A 211 -8.19 -1.14 19.43
N ARG A 212 -9.09 -0.94 20.40
CA ARG A 212 -8.72 -0.83 21.81
C ARG A 212 -8.16 -2.13 22.36
N ALA A 213 -8.76 -3.27 22.02
CA ALA A 213 -8.25 -4.58 22.42
C ALA A 213 -6.85 -4.84 21.84
N PHE A 214 -6.65 -4.54 20.57
CA PHE A 214 -5.36 -4.62 19.90
C PHE A 214 -4.31 -3.70 20.56
N ALA A 215 -4.67 -2.42 20.81
CA ALA A 215 -3.77 -1.47 21.44
C ALA A 215 -3.32 -1.92 22.84
N ARG A 216 -4.20 -2.54 23.62
CA ARG A 216 -3.85 -3.11 24.92
C ARG A 216 -2.96 -4.34 24.82
N ALA A 217 -3.22 -5.20 23.84
CA ALA A 217 -2.41 -6.40 23.59
C ALA A 217 -0.98 -6.07 23.16
N GLU A 218 -0.80 -4.98 22.41
CA GLU A 218 0.50 -4.55 21.87
C GLU A 218 1.02 -3.26 22.55
N GLU A 219 0.60 -2.98 23.79
CA GLU A 219 0.86 -1.70 24.50
C GLU A 219 2.34 -1.35 24.56
N GLU A 220 3.20 -2.30 24.92
CA GLU A 220 4.63 -2.08 25.01
C GLU A 220 5.24 -1.64 23.66
N ALA A 221 4.91 -2.35 22.58
CA ALA A 221 5.43 -2.09 21.25
C ALA A 221 4.86 -0.79 20.66
N LEU A 222 3.56 -0.51 20.87
CA LEU A 222 2.90 0.72 20.40
C LEU A 222 3.32 1.97 21.21
N SER A 223 3.78 1.80 22.46
CA SER A 223 4.27 2.93 23.26
C SER A 223 5.58 3.51 22.74
N GLU A 224 6.35 2.73 21.97
CA GLU A 224 7.66 3.10 21.37
C GLU A 224 7.67 2.94 19.84
N LEU A 225 6.54 3.15 19.17
CA LEU A 225 6.41 2.99 17.73
C LEU A 225 7.35 3.96 16.99
N ALA A 226 7.98 3.47 15.91
CA ALA A 226 8.81 4.29 15.04
C ALA A 226 7.96 5.39 14.37
N GLU A 227 8.54 6.58 14.21
CA GLU A 227 7.81 7.75 13.68
C GLU A 227 7.26 7.53 12.27
N ASP A 228 8.01 6.86 11.40
CA ASP A 228 7.57 6.54 10.05
C ASP A 228 6.44 5.49 10.00
N ALA A 229 6.42 4.54 10.95
CA ALA A 229 5.31 3.60 11.12
C ALA A 229 4.05 4.32 11.62
N TYR A 230 4.20 5.25 12.56
CA TYR A 230 3.10 6.10 13.03
C TYR A 230 2.49 6.92 11.88
N ASP A 231 3.34 7.60 11.10
CA ASP A 231 2.92 8.41 9.96
C ASP A 231 2.16 7.57 8.91
N LEU A 232 2.66 6.36 8.66
CA LEU A 232 2.00 5.42 7.74
C LEU A 232 0.62 5.03 8.24
N ILE A 233 0.48 4.62 9.51
CA ILE A 233 -0.81 4.28 10.12
C ILE A 233 -1.78 5.46 10.02
N SER A 234 -1.36 6.67 10.42
CA SER A 234 -2.20 7.86 10.40
C SER A 234 -2.79 8.13 9.01
N VAL A 235 -1.94 8.05 7.97
CA VAL A 235 -2.37 8.33 6.60
C VAL A 235 -3.21 7.21 6.00
N MET A 236 -2.88 5.93 6.29
CA MET A 236 -3.63 4.79 5.76
C MET A 236 -5.02 4.66 6.37
N THR A 237 -5.17 4.99 7.64
CA THR A 237 -6.46 4.97 8.32
C THR A 237 -7.27 6.25 8.14
N GLY A 238 -6.67 7.30 7.56
CA GLY A 238 -7.33 8.60 7.36
C GLY A 238 -7.67 9.33 8.67
N THR A 239 -6.95 9.02 9.75
CA THR A 239 -7.22 9.54 11.09
C THR A 239 -6.48 10.86 11.30
N GLU A 240 -7.12 12.00 10.98
CA GLU A 240 -6.55 13.36 11.16
C GLU A 240 -6.20 13.67 12.62
N GLU A 241 -6.91 13.09 13.59
CA GLU A 241 -6.62 13.19 15.02
C GLU A 241 -5.23 12.71 15.36
N LEU A 242 -4.75 11.63 14.74
CA LEU A 242 -3.39 11.13 14.96
C LEU A 242 -2.34 12.17 14.55
N ASP A 243 -2.54 12.83 13.41
CA ASP A 243 -1.64 13.90 12.95
C ASP A 243 -1.65 15.11 13.90
N ARG A 244 -2.83 15.47 14.44
CA ARG A 244 -2.97 16.54 15.45
C ARG A 244 -2.23 16.19 16.73
N ILE A 245 -2.46 15.00 17.28
CA ILE A 245 -1.84 14.54 18.52
C ILE A 245 -0.31 14.49 18.39
N LYS A 246 0.21 14.05 17.23
CA LYS A 246 1.66 14.06 16.97
C LYS A 246 2.24 15.47 17.02
N LYS A 247 1.55 16.47 16.43
CA LYS A 247 2.00 17.87 16.45
C LYS A 247 2.00 18.50 17.83
N GLU A 248 1.01 18.15 18.65
CA GLU A 248 0.86 18.68 20.01
C GLU A 248 1.84 18.06 21.02
N LYS A 249 2.23 16.81 20.80
CA LYS A 249 2.98 15.99 21.77
C LYS A 249 4.34 15.53 21.25
N GLN A 250 5.10 16.40 20.59
CA GLN A 250 6.48 16.10 20.13
C GLN A 250 7.39 15.70 21.30
N GLU A 251 7.21 14.51 21.83
CA GLU A 251 8.02 13.92 22.90
C GLU A 251 8.95 12.84 22.33
N ARG A 252 10.23 13.09 22.29
CA ARG A 252 11.35 12.21 21.88
C ARG A 252 11.54 12.05 20.36
N LYS A 253 12.74 12.37 19.91
CA LYS A 253 13.19 12.19 18.52
C LYS A 253 13.01 10.74 18.08
N GLY A 254 12.15 10.51 17.07
CA GLY A 254 12.05 9.26 16.31
C GLY A 254 11.09 8.19 16.85
N LYS A 255 10.44 8.40 18.00
CA LYS A 255 9.45 7.47 18.57
C LYS A 255 8.18 8.20 19.01
N VAL A 256 7.02 7.56 18.83
CA VAL A 256 5.71 8.11 19.18
C VAL A 256 4.92 7.09 20.01
N ASN A 257 4.25 7.55 21.06
CA ASN A 257 3.38 6.70 21.86
C ASN A 257 1.99 6.61 21.21
N MET A 258 1.77 5.55 20.45
CA MET A 258 0.50 5.31 19.74
C MET A 258 -0.65 4.95 20.72
N CYS A 259 -0.38 4.25 21.82
CA CYS A 259 -1.40 3.91 22.83
C CYS A 259 -2.05 5.16 23.38
N LYS A 260 -1.24 6.16 23.76
CA LYS A 260 -1.73 7.44 24.27
C LYS A 260 -2.52 8.20 23.19
N ALA A 261 -2.06 8.15 21.95
CA ALA A 261 -2.78 8.76 20.83
C ALA A 261 -4.16 8.12 20.60
N ILE A 262 -4.25 6.79 20.71
CA ILE A 262 -5.53 6.07 20.61
C ILE A 262 -6.46 6.43 21.78
N ASP A 263 -5.96 6.47 23.00
CA ASP A 263 -6.76 6.83 24.18
C ASP A 263 -7.30 8.26 24.08
N ASP A 264 -6.49 9.21 23.68
CA ASP A 264 -6.87 10.61 23.46
C ASP A 264 -7.93 10.71 22.35
N MET A 265 -7.73 10.05 21.21
CA MET A 265 -8.70 10.01 20.10
C MET A 265 -10.06 9.43 20.54
N LEU A 266 -10.06 8.36 21.32
CA LEU A 266 -11.27 7.73 21.83
C LEU A 266 -11.96 8.58 22.90
N ALA A 267 -11.21 9.37 23.68
CA ALA A 267 -11.76 10.31 24.65
C ALA A 267 -12.42 11.49 23.93
N ASP A 268 -11.77 12.07 22.92
CA ASP A 268 -12.32 13.18 22.12
C ASP A 268 -13.61 12.77 21.40
N ALA A 269 -13.64 11.58 20.76
CA ALA A 269 -14.84 11.08 20.09
C ALA A 269 -16.02 10.83 21.08
N ARG A 270 -15.74 10.47 22.34
CA ARG A 270 -16.76 10.36 23.36
C ARG A 270 -17.31 11.71 23.79
N GLU A 271 -16.44 12.70 23.91
CA GLU A 271 -16.85 14.06 24.29
C GLU A 271 -17.68 14.71 23.20
N GLU A 272 -17.29 14.53 21.92
CA GLU A 272 -18.07 15.01 20.78
C GLU A 272 -19.46 14.35 20.72
N GLY A 273 -19.55 13.02 20.83
CA GLY A 273 -20.84 12.33 20.85
C GLY A 273 -21.73 12.74 22.03
N ARG A 274 -21.15 13.09 23.17
CA ARG A 274 -21.91 13.65 24.31
C ARG A 274 -22.43 15.06 24.01
N LYS A 275 -21.61 15.91 23.38
CA LYS A 275 -22.00 17.26 22.96
C LYS A 275 -23.13 17.22 21.92
N GLU A 276 -23.02 16.37 20.91
CA GLU A 276 -24.07 16.17 19.91
C GLU A 276 -25.39 15.70 20.53
N THR A 277 -25.32 14.71 21.43
CA THR A 277 -26.49 14.22 22.14
C THR A 277 -27.14 15.31 23.00
N MET A 278 -26.33 16.12 23.71
CA MET A 278 -26.83 17.24 24.50
C MET A 278 -27.46 18.34 23.65
N ASN A 279 -26.84 18.67 22.51
CA ASN A 279 -27.38 19.66 21.58
C ASN A 279 -28.71 19.18 20.99
N GLY A 280 -28.79 17.92 20.53
CA GLY A 280 -30.04 17.33 20.04
C GLY A 280 -31.15 17.30 21.09
N LEU A 281 -30.82 16.98 22.36
CA LEU A 281 -31.76 17.07 23.47
C LEU A 281 -32.22 18.50 23.73
N GLN A 282 -31.34 19.51 23.65
CA GLN A 282 -31.68 20.89 23.81
C GLN A 282 -32.60 21.41 22.69
N GLU A 283 -32.33 21.01 21.45
CA GLU A 283 -33.21 21.32 20.32
C GLU A 283 -34.60 20.70 20.49
N MET A 284 -34.69 19.41 20.84
CA MET A 284 -35.97 18.75 21.11
C MET A 284 -36.76 19.43 22.25
N ILE A 285 -36.08 19.88 23.31
CA ILE A 285 -36.72 20.61 24.42
C ILE A 285 -37.19 21.99 23.96
N ALA A 286 -36.42 22.67 23.08
CA ALA A 286 -36.80 23.95 22.54
C ALA A 286 -38.04 23.83 21.64
N ASP A 287 -38.08 22.85 20.76
CA ASP A 287 -39.22 22.58 19.89
C ASP A 287 -40.50 22.22 20.68
N ALA A 288 -40.38 21.33 21.67
CA ALA A 288 -41.50 20.95 22.54
C ALA A 288 -42.05 22.16 23.33
N ARG A 289 -41.18 23.09 23.75
CA ARG A 289 -41.61 24.34 24.42
C ARG A 289 -42.31 25.29 23.47
N GLU A 290 -41.86 25.36 22.22
CA GLU A 290 -42.49 26.20 21.19
C GLU A 290 -43.86 25.64 20.79
N GLU A 291 -43.98 24.31 20.61
CA GLU A 291 -45.27 23.66 20.35
C GLU A 291 -46.25 23.86 21.51
N GLY A 292 -45.83 23.65 22.75
CA GLY A 292 -46.69 23.91 23.92
C GLY A 292 -47.15 25.37 24.08
N ARG A 293 -46.30 26.33 23.65
CA ARG A 293 -46.73 27.76 23.58
C ARG A 293 -47.77 28.01 22.51
N LYS A 294 -47.62 27.39 21.32
CA LYS A 294 -48.58 27.51 20.21
C LYS A 294 -49.93 26.90 20.59
N GLU A 295 -49.94 25.74 21.23
CA GLU A 295 -51.17 25.10 21.71
C GLU A 295 -51.88 25.94 22.78
N THR A 296 -51.11 26.53 23.72
CA THR A 296 -51.68 27.41 24.76
C THR A 296 -52.25 28.68 24.17
N MET A 297 -51.60 29.26 23.16
CA MET A 297 -52.14 30.47 22.48
C MET A 297 -53.38 30.16 21.66
N ASN A 298 -53.45 29.03 20.97
CA ASN A 298 -54.61 28.62 20.20
C ASN A 298 -55.82 28.33 21.12
N GLY A 299 -55.61 27.66 22.26
CA GLY A 299 -56.66 27.42 23.26
C GLY A 299 -57.22 28.69 23.91
N LEU A 300 -56.42 29.76 23.99
CA LEU A 300 -56.90 31.06 24.50
C LEU A 300 -57.66 31.91 23.45
N GLN A 301 -57.54 31.58 22.16
CA GLN A 301 -58.30 32.26 21.08
C GLN A 301 -59.69 31.64 20.83
N GLU A 302 -59.93 30.42 21.31
CA GLU A 302 -61.20 29.70 21.17
C GLU A 302 -62.16 29.90 22.39
N MET A 303 -61.75 30.64 23.42
CA MET A 303 -62.59 31.03 24.57
C MET A 303 -63.10 32.45 24.43
#